data_00f4be9568158181bc74a948d81455ad
#
_entry.id   00f4be9568158181bc74a948d81455ad
#
_cell.length_a   1.000
_cell.length_b   1.000
_cell.length_c   1.000
_cell.angle_alpha   90.00
_cell.angle_beta   90.00
_cell.angle_gamma   90.00
#
_symmetry.space_group_name_H-M   'P 1'
#
loop_
_entity.id
_entity.type
_entity.pdbx_description
1 polymer ?
#
loop_
_entity_poly.entity_id
_entity_poly.type
_entity_poly.pdbx_seq_one_letter_code
_entity_poly.pdbx_strand_id
1 'polypeptide(L)'
;MLFRSLGVTFYQMLTGQLPFVATDPTEWVHCHIARRPIPPSELLPSIPKSVAAIVMKLLAKTAEDRYQTAGGAERDLRRCLDDWDRRQVIDDFPLGQYDVPDRLMMPEKLYGREPEINALLAAFDRIARGEAPILALVSGKSGIGKSAVVNEFYRTLVPRRGLLSGGKFDQYMHDIPYSTFKQALQAPIRALLGKSEAELNEWRSALQEALEPNGRLVVDLVPELGLILGDQPPVVELPPTDSQRRFQLVLGRFLAVFARPEHPFVLFLDDLQWLDIATLELIEYLLVQSDLRFLMLIGAYRDDEVDSEHPLT
;
A
#
# COMPACT_ATOMS: atom_id res chain seq x y z
N MET A 1 4.81 -4.75 -13.83
CA MET A 1 4.07 -4.13 -14.96
C MET A 1 3.57 -5.14 -15.98
N LEU A 2 4.04 -6.36 -15.94
CA LEU A 2 3.74 -7.44 -16.85
C LEU A 2 2.26 -7.64 -17.04
N PHE A 3 1.55 -7.99 -17.77
CA PHE A 3 0.13 -8.31 -18.02
C PHE A 3 -0.88 -7.15 -18.09
N ARG A 4 -0.66 -5.97 -17.47
CA ARG A 4 -1.64 -4.87 -17.58
C ARG A 4 -1.78 -4.36 -19.02
N SER A 5 -0.66 -4.17 -19.72
CA SER A 5 -0.67 -3.75 -21.13
C SER A 5 -1.40 -4.76 -22.02
N LEU A 6 -1.21 -6.07 -21.78
CA LEU A 6 -1.94 -7.12 -22.45
C LEU A 6 -3.45 -7.01 -22.18
N GLY A 7 -3.84 -6.74 -20.94
CA GLY A 7 -5.24 -6.51 -20.57
C GLY A 7 -5.87 -5.32 -21.29
N VAL A 8 -5.12 -4.20 -21.42
CA VAL A 8 -5.59 -3.02 -22.19
C VAL A 8 -5.78 -3.38 -23.66
N THR A 9 -4.82 -4.09 -24.26
CA THR A 9 -4.90 -4.53 -25.67
C THR A 9 -6.11 -5.44 -25.88
N PHE A 10 -6.32 -6.43 -25.02
CA PHE A 10 -7.47 -7.33 -25.13
C PHE A 10 -8.79 -6.60 -24.92
N TYR A 11 -8.84 -5.67 -23.98
CA TYR A 11 -10.02 -4.84 -23.78
C TYR A 11 -10.38 -4.07 -25.05
N GLN A 12 -9.38 -3.41 -25.66
CA GLN A 12 -9.58 -2.64 -26.90
C GLN A 12 -9.96 -3.53 -28.08
N MET A 13 -9.35 -4.71 -28.20
CA MET A 13 -9.71 -5.67 -29.26
C MET A 13 -11.15 -6.15 -29.15
N LEU A 14 -11.66 -6.35 -27.95
CA LEU A 14 -13.02 -6.85 -27.71
C LEU A 14 -14.09 -5.75 -27.81
N THR A 15 -13.77 -4.53 -27.33
CA THR A 15 -14.77 -3.46 -27.18
C THR A 15 -14.62 -2.34 -28.21
N GLY A 16 -13.51 -2.29 -28.94
CA GLY A 16 -13.18 -1.20 -29.86
C GLY A 16 -12.71 0.09 -29.18
N GLN A 17 -12.67 0.13 -27.84
CA GLN A 17 -12.30 1.33 -27.08
C GLN A 17 -11.34 1.02 -25.94
N LEU A 18 -10.65 2.03 -25.44
CA LEU A 18 -9.75 1.90 -24.29
C LEU A 18 -10.56 1.72 -22.98
N PRO A 19 -10.01 0.99 -21.98
CA PRO A 19 -10.68 0.78 -20.70
C PRO A 19 -10.90 2.08 -19.89
N PHE A 20 -10.15 3.13 -20.23
CA PHE A 20 -10.26 4.46 -19.65
C PHE A 20 -10.08 5.50 -20.74
N VAL A 21 -10.81 6.61 -20.60
CA VAL A 21 -10.62 7.83 -21.35
C VAL A 21 -10.40 8.94 -20.32
N ALA A 22 -9.32 9.68 -20.45
CA ALA A 22 -8.99 10.80 -19.58
C ALA A 22 -8.50 11.98 -20.42
N THR A 23 -8.78 13.19 -19.97
CA THR A 23 -8.47 14.43 -20.68
C THR A 23 -7.19 15.09 -20.21
N ASP A 24 -6.74 14.77 -18.98
CA ASP A 24 -5.54 15.32 -18.39
C ASP A 24 -4.65 14.23 -17.75
N PRO A 25 -3.36 14.53 -17.49
CA PRO A 25 -2.43 13.58 -16.90
C PRO A 25 -2.83 13.10 -15.50
N THR A 26 -3.49 13.94 -14.71
CA THR A 26 -3.92 13.63 -13.34
C THR A 26 -5.05 12.60 -13.35
N GLU A 27 -6.02 12.80 -14.24
CA GLU A 27 -7.11 11.86 -14.45
C GLU A 27 -6.59 10.49 -14.94
N TRP A 28 -5.55 10.48 -15.80
CA TRP A 28 -4.90 9.23 -16.21
C TRP A 28 -4.29 8.48 -15.03
N VAL A 29 -3.61 9.19 -14.12
CA VAL A 29 -3.04 8.62 -12.91
C VAL A 29 -4.15 8.02 -12.04
N HIS A 30 -5.25 8.76 -11.82
CA HIS A 30 -6.41 8.28 -11.08
C HIS A 30 -7.05 7.03 -11.73
N CYS A 31 -7.24 7.04 -13.05
CA CYS A 31 -7.75 5.87 -13.78
C CYS A 31 -6.88 4.63 -13.57
N HIS A 32 -5.56 4.78 -13.56
CA HIS A 32 -4.65 3.66 -13.39
C HIS A 32 -4.54 3.16 -11.94
N ILE A 33 -4.66 4.04 -10.96
CA ILE A 33 -4.49 3.69 -9.55
C ILE A 33 -5.80 3.14 -8.96
N ALA A 34 -6.95 3.79 -9.23
CA ALA A 34 -8.16 3.58 -8.46
C ALA A 34 -9.38 3.16 -9.30
N ARG A 35 -9.61 3.79 -10.44
CA ARG A 35 -10.84 3.57 -11.21
C ARG A 35 -10.87 2.17 -11.82
N ARG A 36 -11.94 1.42 -11.55
CA ARG A 36 -12.18 0.13 -12.21
C ARG A 36 -12.77 0.35 -13.60
N PRO A 37 -12.27 -0.35 -14.65
CA PRO A 37 -12.88 -0.28 -15.95
C PRO A 37 -14.23 -1.00 -15.95
N ILE A 38 -15.12 -0.59 -16.84
CA ILE A 38 -16.39 -1.30 -17.07
C ILE A 38 -16.06 -2.67 -17.68
N PRO A 39 -16.62 -3.77 -17.18
CA PRO A 39 -16.42 -5.09 -17.77
C PRO A 39 -16.80 -5.13 -19.26
N PRO A 40 -16.00 -5.74 -20.14
CA PRO A 40 -16.32 -5.85 -21.57
C PRO A 40 -17.71 -6.43 -21.87
N SER A 41 -18.18 -7.37 -21.05
CA SER A 41 -19.50 -7.98 -21.18
C SER A 41 -20.67 -7.06 -20.82
N GLU A 42 -20.43 -6.00 -20.07
CA GLU A 42 -21.44 -4.97 -19.80
C GLU A 42 -21.56 -3.98 -20.96
N LEU A 43 -20.47 -3.73 -21.69
CA LEU A 43 -20.48 -2.88 -22.89
C LEU A 43 -21.05 -3.60 -24.10
N LEU A 44 -20.67 -4.86 -24.27
CA LEU A 44 -21.10 -5.70 -25.37
C LEU A 44 -21.57 -7.06 -24.83
N PRO A 45 -22.88 -7.27 -24.67
CA PRO A 45 -23.44 -8.52 -24.14
C PRO A 45 -23.11 -9.79 -24.96
N SER A 46 -22.59 -9.63 -26.17
CA SER A 46 -22.09 -10.73 -27.00
C SER A 46 -20.75 -11.30 -26.51
N ILE A 47 -20.03 -10.58 -25.64
CA ILE A 47 -18.77 -11.05 -25.10
C ILE A 47 -19.06 -12.01 -23.92
N PRO A 48 -18.56 -13.26 -23.97
CA PRO A 48 -18.75 -14.21 -22.89
C PRO A 48 -18.18 -13.70 -21.56
N LYS A 49 -18.91 -13.94 -20.46
CA LYS A 49 -18.53 -13.46 -19.11
C LYS A 49 -17.14 -13.93 -18.70
N SER A 50 -16.77 -15.18 -18.99
CA SER A 50 -15.47 -15.74 -18.66
C SER A 50 -14.33 -15.02 -19.39
N VAL A 51 -14.52 -14.65 -20.67
CA VAL A 51 -13.54 -13.86 -21.43
C VAL A 51 -13.41 -12.45 -20.83
N ALA A 52 -14.53 -11.80 -20.54
CA ALA A 52 -14.52 -10.49 -19.87
C ALA A 52 -13.81 -10.56 -18.51
N ALA A 53 -14.03 -11.60 -17.71
CA ALA A 53 -13.40 -11.81 -16.42
C ALA A 53 -11.88 -12.01 -16.53
N ILE A 54 -11.38 -12.71 -17.57
CA ILE A 54 -9.95 -12.83 -17.85
C ILE A 54 -9.34 -11.45 -18.10
N VAL A 55 -9.98 -10.61 -18.92
CA VAL A 55 -9.51 -9.24 -19.20
C VAL A 55 -9.52 -8.39 -17.93
N MET A 56 -10.58 -8.48 -17.12
CA MET A 56 -10.65 -7.75 -15.85
C MET A 56 -9.59 -8.20 -14.84
N LYS A 57 -9.26 -9.50 -14.80
CA LYS A 57 -8.15 -10.03 -13.99
C LYS A 57 -6.80 -9.48 -14.46
N LEU A 58 -6.53 -9.39 -15.76
CA LEU A 58 -5.32 -8.75 -16.30
C LEU A 58 -5.25 -7.25 -15.96
N LEU A 59 -6.40 -6.55 -15.86
CA LEU A 59 -6.51 -5.13 -15.53
C LEU A 59 -6.61 -4.85 -14.02
N ALA A 60 -6.56 -5.87 -13.16
CA ALA A 60 -6.62 -5.69 -11.71
C ALA A 60 -5.60 -4.66 -11.21
N LYS A 61 -5.92 -3.93 -10.15
CA LYS A 61 -5.11 -2.80 -9.67
C LYS A 61 -3.83 -3.27 -9.00
N THR A 62 -3.95 -4.22 -8.10
CA THR A 62 -2.82 -4.89 -7.45
C THR A 62 -2.17 -5.90 -8.39
N ALA A 63 -0.85 -6.01 -8.33
CA ALA A 63 -0.10 -6.93 -9.19
C ALA A 63 -0.40 -8.40 -8.84
N GLU A 64 -0.66 -8.63 -7.57
CA GLU A 64 -0.95 -9.94 -6.97
C GLU A 64 -2.31 -10.50 -7.42
N ASP A 65 -3.28 -9.63 -7.71
CA ASP A 65 -4.60 -10.03 -8.20
C ASP A 65 -4.60 -10.39 -9.69
N ARG A 66 -3.53 -10.07 -10.41
CA ARG A 66 -3.38 -10.42 -11.84
C ARG A 66 -2.90 -11.85 -11.99
N TYR A 67 -2.83 -12.30 -13.25
CA TYR A 67 -2.07 -13.52 -13.53
C TYR A 67 -0.60 -13.33 -13.16
N GLN A 68 -0.03 -14.35 -12.51
CA GLN A 68 1.37 -14.36 -12.10
C GLN A 68 2.26 -14.95 -13.19
N THR A 69 1.71 -15.74 -14.09
CA THR A 69 2.40 -16.38 -15.20
C THR A 69 1.66 -16.19 -16.53
N ALA A 70 2.40 -16.17 -17.63
CA ALA A 70 1.81 -16.17 -18.95
C ALA A 70 1.05 -17.49 -19.23
N GLY A 71 1.55 -18.61 -18.69
CA GLY A 71 0.93 -19.92 -18.80
C GLY A 71 -0.42 -20.00 -18.09
N GLY A 72 -0.60 -19.28 -16.97
CA GLY A 72 -1.91 -19.20 -16.30
C GLY A 72 -2.95 -18.51 -17.16
N ALA A 73 -2.60 -17.36 -17.74
CA ALA A 73 -3.48 -16.64 -18.67
C ALA A 73 -3.77 -17.44 -19.95
N GLU A 74 -2.73 -18.08 -20.52
CA GLU A 74 -2.89 -18.94 -21.70
C GLU A 74 -3.87 -20.08 -21.47
N ARG A 75 -3.76 -20.80 -20.35
CA ARG A 75 -4.63 -21.94 -20.03
C ARG A 75 -6.09 -21.53 -19.91
N ASP A 76 -6.38 -20.41 -19.26
CA ASP A 76 -7.74 -19.92 -19.13
C ASP A 76 -8.30 -19.49 -20.50
N LEU A 77 -7.50 -18.82 -21.34
CA LEU A 77 -7.89 -18.46 -22.72
C LEU A 77 -8.08 -19.70 -23.60
N ARG A 78 -7.21 -20.69 -23.49
CA ARG A 78 -7.31 -21.95 -24.24
C ARG A 78 -8.56 -22.72 -23.84
N ARG A 79 -8.90 -22.75 -22.56
CA ARG A 79 -10.17 -23.33 -22.08
C ARG A 79 -11.38 -22.63 -22.70
N CYS A 80 -11.37 -21.31 -22.75
CA CYS A 80 -12.43 -20.55 -23.43
C CYS A 80 -12.55 -20.93 -24.93
N LEU A 81 -11.40 -21.08 -25.61
CA LEU A 81 -11.37 -21.50 -27.03
C LEU A 81 -11.90 -22.90 -27.20
N ASP A 82 -11.45 -23.87 -26.39
CA ASP A 82 -11.91 -25.27 -26.47
C ASP A 82 -13.41 -25.40 -26.22
N ASP A 83 -13.96 -24.64 -25.26
CA ASP A 83 -15.41 -24.61 -24.99
C ASP A 83 -16.19 -23.99 -26.17
N TRP A 84 -15.65 -22.90 -26.73
CA TRP A 84 -16.25 -22.24 -27.87
C TRP A 84 -16.27 -23.13 -29.15
N ASP A 85 -15.15 -23.78 -29.44
CA ASP A 85 -15.03 -24.66 -30.62
C ASP A 85 -15.95 -25.86 -30.51
N ARG A 86 -16.16 -26.39 -29.32
CA ARG A 86 -17.00 -27.59 -29.11
C ARG A 86 -18.48 -27.27 -29.01
N ARG A 87 -18.87 -26.17 -28.36
CA ARG A 87 -20.26 -25.94 -27.94
C ARG A 87 -20.80 -24.57 -28.33
N GLN A 88 -19.94 -23.66 -28.82
CA GLN A 88 -20.25 -22.25 -29.09
C GLN A 88 -20.76 -21.52 -27.81
N VAL A 89 -20.47 -22.07 -26.65
CA VAL A 89 -20.82 -21.52 -25.31
C VAL A 89 -19.64 -21.73 -24.41
N ILE A 90 -19.29 -20.70 -23.65
CA ILE A 90 -18.24 -20.74 -22.64
C ILE A 90 -18.90 -20.68 -21.27
N ASP A 91 -18.72 -21.74 -20.46
CA ASP A 91 -19.22 -21.80 -19.10
C ASP A 91 -18.35 -20.95 -18.16
N ASP A 92 -18.93 -20.48 -17.05
CA ASP A 92 -18.19 -19.80 -16.01
C ASP A 92 -17.29 -20.80 -15.28
N PHE A 93 -16.05 -20.41 -15.02
CA PHE A 93 -15.05 -21.20 -14.30
C PHE A 93 -14.12 -20.35 -13.43
N PRO A 94 -13.51 -20.90 -12.38
CA PRO A 94 -12.53 -20.19 -11.56
C PRO A 94 -11.28 -19.85 -12.38
N LEU A 95 -10.95 -18.55 -12.46
CA LEU A 95 -9.78 -18.06 -13.18
C LEU A 95 -8.50 -18.25 -12.40
N GLY A 96 -7.42 -18.56 -13.12
CA GLY A 96 -6.08 -18.67 -12.51
C GLY A 96 -5.91 -19.94 -11.67
N GLN A 97 -6.74 -20.94 -11.82
CA GLN A 97 -6.64 -22.19 -11.06
C GLN A 97 -5.28 -22.88 -11.24
N TYR A 98 -4.67 -22.70 -12.39
CA TYR A 98 -3.35 -23.25 -12.75
C TYR A 98 -2.29 -22.16 -12.96
N ASP A 99 -2.54 -20.97 -12.45
CA ASP A 99 -1.59 -19.86 -12.47
C ASP A 99 -0.59 -19.99 -11.33
N VAL A 100 0.15 -21.10 -11.36
CA VAL A 100 1.20 -21.38 -10.35
C VAL A 100 2.52 -20.85 -10.91
N PRO A 101 3.16 -19.87 -10.26
CA PRO A 101 4.49 -19.44 -10.67
C PRO A 101 5.47 -20.62 -10.58
N ASP A 102 6.31 -20.79 -11.61
CA ASP A 102 7.39 -21.80 -11.65
C ASP A 102 8.49 -21.58 -10.56
N ARG A 103 8.31 -20.56 -9.75
CA ARG A 103 9.16 -20.32 -8.58
C ARG A 103 8.67 -21.21 -7.45
N LEU A 104 9.61 -21.94 -6.85
CA LEU A 104 9.40 -22.68 -5.60
C LEU A 104 8.74 -21.71 -4.60
N MET A 105 7.41 -21.77 -4.50
CA MET A 105 6.70 -21.07 -3.45
C MET A 105 7.02 -21.84 -2.18
N MET A 106 7.98 -21.34 -1.40
CA MET A 106 8.09 -21.81 -0.01
C MET A 106 6.70 -21.61 0.61
N PRO A 107 6.18 -22.61 1.35
CA PRO A 107 4.91 -22.46 2.02
C PRO A 107 4.97 -21.18 2.85
N GLU A 108 4.05 -20.25 2.59
CA GLU A 108 4.01 -18.93 3.23
C GLU A 108 3.68 -19.02 4.73
N LYS A 109 3.43 -20.22 5.26
CA LYS A 109 3.21 -20.44 6.67
C LYS A 109 4.54 -20.42 7.40
N LEU A 110 4.71 -19.42 8.24
CA LEU A 110 5.88 -19.27 9.08
C LEU A 110 5.77 -20.29 10.24
N TYR A 111 6.72 -21.23 10.32
CA TYR A 111 6.80 -22.19 11.42
C TYR A 111 7.83 -21.73 12.44
N GLY A 112 7.50 -21.87 13.73
CA GLY A 112 8.43 -21.63 14.84
C GLY A 112 8.69 -20.14 15.14
N ARG A 113 7.79 -19.23 14.70
CA ARG A 113 7.84 -17.78 14.97
C ARG A 113 6.59 -17.27 15.69
N GLU A 114 5.83 -18.17 16.26
CA GLU A 114 4.61 -17.86 17.02
C GLU A 114 4.87 -16.89 18.19
N PRO A 115 5.99 -16.99 18.95
CA PRO A 115 6.28 -16.03 20.02
C PRO A 115 6.45 -14.61 19.53
N GLU A 116 7.17 -14.39 18.43
CA GLU A 116 7.40 -13.08 17.85
C GLU A 116 6.11 -12.47 17.29
N ILE A 117 5.29 -13.28 16.59
CA ILE A 117 3.99 -12.85 16.09
C ILE A 117 3.07 -12.48 17.26
N ASN A 118 3.01 -13.29 18.29
CA ASN A 118 2.20 -13.03 19.49
C ASN A 118 2.65 -11.77 20.23
N ALA A 119 3.95 -11.48 20.28
CA ALA A 119 4.47 -10.24 20.86
C ALA A 119 4.01 -9.01 20.07
N LEU A 120 4.04 -9.06 18.73
CA LEU A 120 3.51 -7.99 17.88
C LEU A 120 2.00 -7.83 18.04
N LEU A 121 1.24 -8.93 18.15
CA LEU A 121 -0.20 -8.88 18.39
C LEU A 121 -0.53 -8.28 19.75
N ALA A 122 0.22 -8.63 20.81
CA ALA A 122 0.05 -8.04 22.13
C ALA A 122 0.34 -6.53 22.13
N ALA A 123 1.35 -6.08 21.39
CA ALA A 123 1.64 -4.66 21.21
C ALA A 123 0.50 -3.97 20.45
N PHE A 124 -0.02 -4.58 19.39
CA PHE A 124 -1.17 -4.06 18.65
C PHE A 124 -2.42 -3.96 19.53
N ASP A 125 -2.73 -4.96 20.33
CA ASP A 125 -3.88 -4.94 21.23
C ASP A 125 -3.77 -3.81 22.29
N ARG A 126 -2.56 -3.40 22.67
CA ARG A 126 -2.33 -2.26 23.55
C ARG A 126 -2.67 -0.94 22.84
N ILE A 127 -2.14 -0.71 21.65
CA ILE A 127 -2.46 0.52 20.91
C ILE A 127 -3.95 0.58 20.50
N ALA A 128 -4.56 -0.55 20.22
CA ALA A 128 -6.00 -0.61 19.92
C ALA A 128 -6.89 -0.22 21.12
N ARG A 129 -6.36 -0.31 22.35
CA ARG A 129 -7.01 0.21 23.58
C ARG A 129 -6.76 1.71 23.82
N GLY A 130 -6.03 2.39 22.93
CA GLY A 130 -5.71 3.81 23.04
C GLY A 130 -4.48 4.11 23.91
N GLU A 131 -3.60 3.13 24.14
CA GLU A 131 -2.30 3.40 24.76
C GLU A 131 -1.42 4.30 23.86
N ALA A 132 -0.34 4.83 24.41
CA ALA A 132 0.64 5.62 23.67
C ALA A 132 1.22 4.83 22.49
N PRO A 133 1.71 5.51 21.44
CA PRO A 133 2.35 4.85 20.31
C PRO A 133 3.45 3.88 20.75
N ILE A 134 3.57 2.76 20.06
CA ILE A 134 4.55 1.71 20.38
C ILE A 134 5.49 1.55 19.19
N LEU A 135 6.79 1.48 19.45
CA LEU A 135 7.79 0.98 18.51
C LEU A 135 8.14 -0.46 18.86
N ALA A 136 7.88 -1.38 17.94
CA ALA A 136 8.33 -2.76 18.04
C ALA A 136 9.53 -2.96 17.10
N LEU A 137 10.66 -3.45 17.62
CA LEU A 137 11.86 -3.69 16.83
C LEU A 137 12.01 -5.19 16.55
N VAL A 138 12.22 -5.54 15.28
CA VAL A 138 12.45 -6.90 14.80
C VAL A 138 13.88 -6.97 14.28
N SER A 139 14.78 -7.53 15.07
CA SER A 139 16.21 -7.66 14.73
C SER A 139 16.56 -9.07 14.24
N GLY A 140 17.66 -9.18 13.53
CA GLY A 140 18.22 -10.46 13.11
C GLY A 140 18.98 -10.35 11.78
N LYS A 141 19.77 -11.39 11.47
CA LYS A 141 20.59 -11.43 10.26
C LYS A 141 19.79 -11.35 8.98
N SER A 142 20.46 -11.00 7.88
CA SER A 142 19.84 -11.01 6.55
C SER A 142 19.24 -12.40 6.24
N GLY A 143 18.04 -12.43 5.64
CA GLY A 143 17.38 -13.69 5.24
C GLY A 143 16.73 -14.51 6.35
N ILE A 144 16.81 -14.12 7.63
CA ILE A 144 16.24 -14.89 8.75
C ILE A 144 14.71 -14.89 8.82
N GLY A 145 14.05 -14.09 7.97
CA GLY A 145 12.59 -14.05 7.90
C GLY A 145 11.92 -12.88 8.65
N LYS A 146 12.62 -11.79 8.95
CA LYS A 146 12.05 -10.61 9.63
C LYS A 146 10.78 -10.10 8.95
N SER A 147 10.85 -9.80 7.66
CA SER A 147 9.69 -9.33 6.89
C SER A 147 8.59 -10.40 6.76
N ALA A 148 8.94 -11.69 6.82
CA ALA A 148 7.95 -12.77 6.84
C ALA A 148 7.14 -12.79 8.16
N VAL A 149 7.78 -12.52 9.32
CA VAL A 149 7.08 -12.36 10.61
C VAL A 149 6.09 -11.21 10.55
N VAL A 150 6.49 -10.06 9.99
CA VAL A 150 5.60 -8.89 9.85
C VAL A 150 4.46 -9.17 8.88
N ASN A 151 4.70 -9.89 7.78
CA ASN A 151 3.66 -10.28 6.84
C ASN A 151 2.64 -11.25 7.46
N GLU A 152 3.08 -12.20 8.28
CA GLU A 152 2.17 -13.13 8.97
C GLU A 152 1.37 -12.40 10.06
N PHE A 153 1.99 -11.49 10.81
CA PHE A 153 1.30 -10.58 11.70
C PHE A 153 0.22 -9.77 10.94
N TYR A 154 0.54 -9.21 9.77
CA TYR A 154 -0.42 -8.48 8.94
C TYR A 154 -1.64 -9.32 8.56
N ARG A 155 -1.44 -10.57 8.12
CA ARG A 155 -2.55 -11.49 7.79
C ARG A 155 -3.51 -11.67 8.97
N THR A 156 -2.97 -11.67 10.18
CA THR A 156 -3.76 -11.79 11.41
C THR A 156 -4.48 -10.48 11.77
N LEU A 157 -3.98 -9.33 11.30
CA LEU A 157 -4.59 -8.02 11.53
C LEU A 157 -5.81 -7.74 10.64
N VAL A 158 -5.88 -8.28 9.43
CA VAL A 158 -6.95 -8.00 8.47
C VAL A 158 -8.35 -8.20 9.09
N PRO A 159 -8.64 -9.28 9.84
CA PRO A 159 -9.92 -9.45 10.52
C PRO A 159 -10.17 -8.44 11.66
N ARG A 160 -9.12 -7.83 12.19
CA ARG A 160 -9.17 -6.88 13.33
C ARG A 160 -9.31 -5.42 12.92
N ARG A 161 -9.55 -5.15 11.63
CA ARG A 161 -9.68 -3.79 11.03
C ARG A 161 -8.45 -2.90 11.21
N GLY A 162 -7.28 -3.45 11.51
CA GLY A 162 -6.02 -2.71 11.52
C GLY A 162 -5.63 -2.27 10.11
N LEU A 163 -5.19 -1.01 9.97
CA LEU A 163 -4.56 -0.54 8.75
C LEU A 163 -3.06 -0.79 8.84
N LEU A 164 -2.47 -1.42 7.82
CA LEU A 164 -1.02 -1.56 7.72
C LEU A 164 -0.51 -0.87 6.46
N SER A 165 0.59 -0.18 6.62
CA SER A 165 1.38 0.34 5.52
C SER A 165 2.86 0.13 5.79
N GLY A 166 3.69 0.11 4.75
CA GLY A 166 5.12 -0.11 4.93
C GLY A 166 5.98 0.55 3.88
N GLY A 167 7.19 0.87 4.31
CA GLY A 167 8.26 1.38 3.48
C GLY A 167 9.56 0.66 3.78
N LYS A 168 10.47 0.65 2.82
CA LYS A 168 11.77 0.04 2.94
C LYS A 168 12.85 1.09 2.73
N PHE A 169 13.81 1.17 3.66
CA PHE A 169 14.99 2.01 3.49
C PHE A 169 15.88 1.42 2.37
N ASP A 170 16.48 2.31 1.59
CA ASP A 170 17.39 1.95 0.51
C ASP A 170 18.77 2.51 0.83
N GLN A 171 19.78 1.66 0.76
CA GLN A 171 21.17 2.02 1.01
C GLN A 171 21.66 3.20 0.15
N TYR A 172 21.09 3.40 -1.02
CA TYR A 172 21.48 4.47 -1.95
C TYR A 172 20.63 5.75 -1.81
N MET A 173 19.61 5.74 -0.96
CA MET A 173 18.68 6.86 -0.79
C MET A 173 18.68 7.44 0.64
N HIS A 174 19.66 7.09 1.45
CA HIS A 174 19.79 7.58 2.84
C HIS A 174 19.99 9.11 2.93
N ASP A 175 20.44 9.76 1.85
CA ASP A 175 20.60 11.22 1.79
C ASP A 175 19.28 11.98 1.53
N ILE A 176 18.18 11.26 1.22
CA ILE A 176 16.88 11.90 0.97
C ILE A 176 16.00 11.73 2.22
N PRO A 177 15.86 12.79 3.04
CA PRO A 177 15.07 12.72 4.28
C PRO A 177 13.63 12.26 4.00
N TYR A 178 13.11 11.43 4.91
CA TYR A 178 11.73 10.93 4.89
C TYR A 178 11.35 10.07 3.66
N SER A 179 12.30 9.63 2.83
CA SER A 179 12.01 8.85 1.61
C SER A 179 11.21 7.58 1.90
N THR A 180 11.51 6.90 2.99
CA THR A 180 10.82 5.68 3.43
C THR A 180 9.43 5.98 3.98
N PHE A 181 9.24 7.07 4.71
CA PHE A 181 7.90 7.54 5.11
C PHE A 181 7.05 7.89 3.89
N LYS A 182 7.60 8.58 2.91
CA LYS A 182 6.93 8.84 1.63
C LYS A 182 6.42 7.53 1.01
N GLN A 183 7.28 6.54 0.88
CA GLN A 183 6.92 5.24 0.32
C GLN A 183 5.80 4.57 1.14
N ALA A 184 5.96 4.56 2.46
CA ALA A 184 4.99 3.95 3.36
C ALA A 184 3.63 4.64 3.31
N LEU A 185 3.56 5.96 3.15
CA LEU A 185 2.31 6.71 3.13
C LEU A 185 1.59 6.68 1.78
N GLN A 186 2.27 6.28 0.70
CA GLN A 186 1.62 6.15 -0.61
C GLN A 186 0.51 5.09 -0.64
N ALA A 187 0.72 3.95 0.04
CA ALA A 187 -0.25 2.86 0.00
C ALA A 187 -1.61 3.22 0.61
N PRO A 188 -1.71 3.80 1.82
CA PRO A 188 -2.99 4.23 2.39
C PRO A 188 -3.66 5.34 1.57
N ILE A 189 -2.90 6.29 1.01
CA ILE A 189 -3.46 7.35 0.17
C ILE A 189 -4.06 6.75 -1.12
N ARG A 190 -3.36 5.81 -1.77
CA ARG A 190 -3.89 5.11 -2.95
C ARG A 190 -5.14 4.29 -2.63
N ALA A 191 -5.21 3.70 -1.43
CA ALA A 191 -6.39 2.99 -0.98
C ALA A 191 -7.61 3.92 -0.82
N LEU A 192 -7.41 5.16 -0.35
CA LEU A 192 -8.46 6.18 -0.27
C LEU A 192 -8.99 6.56 -1.67
N LEU A 193 -8.10 6.72 -2.66
CA LEU A 193 -8.48 7.02 -4.03
C LEU A 193 -9.35 5.92 -4.68
N GLY A 194 -9.33 4.70 -4.14
CA GLY A 194 -10.18 3.59 -4.59
C GLY A 194 -11.56 3.53 -3.95
N LYS A 195 -11.87 4.42 -2.99
CA LYS A 195 -13.15 4.43 -2.27
C LYS A 195 -14.27 5.11 -3.07
N SER A 196 -15.50 4.96 -2.60
CA SER A 196 -16.64 5.71 -3.13
C SER A 196 -16.47 7.21 -2.90
N GLU A 197 -17.11 8.03 -3.73
CA GLU A 197 -17.08 9.49 -3.61
C GLU A 197 -17.50 9.98 -2.22
N ALA A 198 -18.53 9.37 -1.64
CA ALA A 198 -19.03 9.71 -0.30
C ALA A 198 -17.96 9.45 0.78
N GLU A 199 -17.37 8.26 0.80
CA GLU A 199 -16.29 7.92 1.73
C GLU A 199 -15.04 8.80 1.52
N LEU A 200 -14.71 9.08 0.25
CA LEU A 200 -13.56 9.94 -0.08
C LEU A 200 -13.76 11.37 0.43
N ASN A 201 -15.00 11.89 0.38
CA ASN A 201 -15.33 13.21 0.91
C ASN A 201 -15.18 13.29 2.42
N GLU A 202 -15.53 12.23 3.16
CA GLU A 202 -15.30 12.16 4.62
C GLU A 202 -13.79 12.22 4.95
N TRP A 203 -13.00 11.42 4.24
CA TRP A 203 -11.54 11.45 4.40
C TRP A 203 -10.92 12.79 3.99
N ARG A 204 -11.40 13.38 2.89
CA ARG A 204 -10.96 14.71 2.43
C ARG A 204 -11.19 15.76 3.50
N SER A 205 -12.38 15.81 4.08
CA SER A 205 -12.72 16.78 5.13
C SER A 205 -11.82 16.61 6.36
N ALA A 206 -11.61 15.38 6.82
CA ALA A 206 -10.74 15.08 7.95
C ALA A 206 -9.28 15.44 7.68
N LEU A 207 -8.78 15.18 6.47
CA LEU A 207 -7.41 15.54 6.07
C LEU A 207 -7.25 17.06 5.94
N GLN A 208 -8.22 17.77 5.39
CA GLN A 208 -8.20 19.23 5.30
C GLN A 208 -8.15 19.86 6.70
N GLU A 209 -9.05 19.46 7.60
CA GLU A 209 -9.08 19.94 8.98
C GLU A 209 -7.75 19.71 9.72
N ALA A 210 -7.15 18.53 9.57
CA ALA A 210 -5.91 18.17 10.24
C ALA A 210 -4.68 18.92 9.69
N LEU A 211 -4.67 19.27 8.41
CA LEU A 211 -3.50 19.77 7.70
C LEU A 211 -3.50 21.29 7.50
N GLU A 212 -4.66 21.96 7.59
CA GLU A 212 -4.69 23.44 7.43
C GLU A 212 -3.85 24.17 8.50
N PRO A 213 -3.13 25.22 8.09
CA PRO A 213 -2.92 25.75 6.72
C PRO A 213 -1.70 25.14 6.02
N ASN A 214 -1.15 24.04 6.49
CA ASN A 214 0.17 23.49 6.11
C ASN A 214 0.07 22.24 5.21
N GLY A 215 -1.06 21.98 4.56
CA GLY A 215 -1.28 20.78 3.73
C GLY A 215 -0.24 20.59 2.62
N ARG A 216 0.32 21.68 2.11
CA ARG A 216 1.37 21.67 1.10
C ARG A 216 2.59 20.82 1.51
N LEU A 217 2.99 20.84 2.79
CA LEU A 217 4.14 20.07 3.29
C LEU A 217 3.95 18.57 3.07
N VAL A 218 2.75 18.06 3.29
CA VAL A 218 2.47 16.63 3.11
C VAL A 218 2.24 16.30 1.63
N VAL A 219 1.66 17.21 0.86
CA VAL A 219 1.52 17.05 -0.61
C VAL A 219 2.90 17.03 -1.29
N ASP A 220 3.84 17.85 -0.85
CA ASP A 220 5.21 17.82 -1.38
C ASP A 220 5.94 16.51 -1.02
N LEU A 221 5.65 15.92 0.15
CA LEU A 221 6.15 14.61 0.52
C LEU A 221 5.48 13.49 -0.29
N VAL A 222 4.15 13.50 -0.40
CA VAL A 222 3.35 12.48 -1.08
C VAL A 222 2.40 13.14 -2.08
N PRO A 223 2.84 13.33 -3.34
CA PRO A 223 2.09 14.09 -4.35
C PRO A 223 0.70 13.54 -4.65
N GLU A 224 0.49 12.23 -4.48
CA GLU A 224 -0.82 11.61 -4.67
C GLU A 224 -1.90 12.18 -3.72
N LEU A 225 -1.51 12.75 -2.58
CA LEU A 225 -2.43 13.40 -1.66
C LEU A 225 -3.08 14.66 -2.30
N GLY A 226 -2.40 15.32 -3.23
CA GLY A 226 -2.95 16.43 -4.00
C GLY A 226 -4.19 16.05 -4.82
N LEU A 227 -4.34 14.77 -5.21
CA LEU A 227 -5.56 14.28 -5.88
C LEU A 227 -6.78 14.27 -4.95
N ILE A 228 -6.56 14.22 -3.64
CA ILE A 228 -7.62 14.25 -2.62
C ILE A 228 -7.90 15.68 -2.16
N LEU A 229 -6.85 16.43 -1.84
CA LEU A 229 -6.95 17.76 -1.22
C LEU A 229 -7.07 18.91 -2.22
N GLY A 230 -6.71 18.68 -3.50
CA GLY A 230 -6.56 19.76 -4.49
C GLY A 230 -5.32 20.60 -4.24
N ASP A 231 -5.26 21.75 -4.93
CA ASP A 231 -4.16 22.69 -4.80
C ASP A 231 -4.07 23.27 -3.38
N GLN A 232 -2.87 23.25 -2.82
CA GLN A 232 -2.59 23.74 -1.48
C GLN A 232 -1.82 25.05 -1.53
N PRO A 233 -2.15 26.03 -0.66
CA PRO A 233 -1.44 27.30 -0.61
C PRO A 233 0.05 27.08 -0.26
N PRO A 234 0.94 27.96 -0.73
CA PRO A 234 2.35 27.90 -0.38
C PRO A 234 2.54 28.12 1.12
N VAL A 235 3.52 27.40 1.68
CA VAL A 235 3.82 27.48 3.11
C VAL A 235 4.78 28.64 3.37
N VAL A 236 4.57 29.38 4.45
CA VAL A 236 5.48 30.44 4.89
C VAL A 236 6.86 29.86 5.20
N GLU A 237 7.90 30.46 4.69
CA GLU A 237 9.27 30.07 4.99
C GLU A 237 9.61 30.36 6.47
N LEU A 238 10.24 29.41 7.12
CA LEU A 238 10.71 29.50 8.50
C LEU A 238 12.19 29.12 8.56
N PRO A 239 12.90 29.50 9.65
CA PRO A 239 14.24 28.97 9.92
C PRO A 239 14.24 27.42 9.92
N PRO A 240 15.37 26.78 9.60
CA PRO A 240 15.43 25.32 9.44
C PRO A 240 14.85 24.53 10.60
N THR A 241 15.20 24.89 11.84
CA THR A 241 14.72 24.21 13.07
C THR A 241 13.20 24.33 13.22
N ASP A 242 12.63 25.51 12.96
CA ASP A 242 11.19 25.72 13.06
C ASP A 242 10.44 25.03 11.91
N SER A 243 11.03 24.97 10.73
CA SER A 243 10.52 24.24 9.59
C SER A 243 10.43 22.75 9.86
N GLN A 244 11.47 22.17 10.47
CA GLN A 244 11.50 20.77 10.84
C GLN A 244 10.44 20.46 11.91
N ARG A 245 10.36 21.26 12.96
CA ARG A 245 9.36 21.08 14.02
C ARG A 245 7.94 21.19 13.48
N ARG A 246 7.69 22.16 12.59
CA ARG A 246 6.39 22.31 11.91
C ARG A 246 6.08 21.07 11.08
N PHE A 247 7.06 20.55 10.33
CA PHE A 247 6.88 19.34 9.53
C PHE A 247 6.52 18.12 10.38
N GLN A 248 7.23 17.89 11.49
CA GLN A 248 6.96 16.80 12.43
C GLN A 248 5.53 16.90 13.00
N LEU A 249 5.11 18.11 13.41
CA LEU A 249 3.77 18.37 13.93
C LEU A 249 2.69 18.10 12.88
N VAL A 250 2.88 18.58 11.66
CA VAL A 250 1.91 18.41 10.56
C VAL A 250 1.82 16.94 10.17
N LEU A 251 2.95 16.22 10.10
CA LEU A 251 2.95 14.80 9.80
C LEU A 251 2.31 13.97 10.92
N GLY A 252 2.51 14.35 12.18
CA GLY A 252 1.81 13.76 13.32
C GLY A 252 0.29 13.90 13.19
N ARG A 253 -0.21 15.10 12.86
CA ARG A 253 -1.64 15.34 12.59
C ARG A 253 -2.15 14.54 11.41
N PHE A 254 -1.37 14.45 10.34
CA PHE A 254 -1.70 13.62 9.19
C PHE A 254 -1.87 12.14 9.59
N LEU A 255 -0.92 11.59 10.35
CA LEU A 255 -0.99 10.21 10.82
C LEU A 255 -2.19 9.98 11.75
N ALA A 256 -2.57 10.96 12.56
CA ALA A 256 -3.73 10.89 13.44
C ALA A 256 -5.06 10.69 12.67
N VAL A 257 -5.15 11.14 11.42
CA VAL A 257 -6.33 10.90 10.58
C VAL A 257 -6.49 9.42 10.27
N PHE A 258 -5.39 8.68 10.13
CA PHE A 258 -5.38 7.23 9.88
C PHE A 258 -5.41 6.41 11.17
N ALA A 259 -4.76 6.88 12.23
CA ALA A 259 -4.63 6.17 13.50
C ALA A 259 -5.83 6.47 14.41
N ARG A 260 -6.90 5.68 14.28
CA ARG A 260 -8.18 5.86 14.99
C ARG A 260 -8.63 4.58 15.70
N PRO A 261 -9.53 4.68 16.69
CA PRO A 261 -10.07 3.49 17.38
C PRO A 261 -10.69 2.47 16.42
N GLU A 262 -11.37 2.95 15.36
CA GLU A 262 -12.04 2.12 14.37
C GLU A 262 -11.06 1.35 13.47
N HIS A 263 -9.86 1.89 13.30
CA HIS A 263 -8.79 1.33 12.47
C HIS A 263 -7.41 1.74 13.01
N PRO A 264 -6.88 1.06 14.04
CA PRO A 264 -5.53 1.30 14.49
C PRO A 264 -4.53 1.17 13.34
N PHE A 265 -3.53 2.05 13.28
CA PHE A 265 -2.61 2.15 12.17
C PHE A 265 -1.25 1.57 12.52
N VAL A 266 -0.75 0.66 11.68
CA VAL A 266 0.57 0.05 11.80
C VAL A 266 1.44 0.53 10.65
N LEU A 267 2.59 1.10 10.96
CA LEU A 267 3.57 1.55 9.98
C LEU A 267 4.82 0.67 10.08
N PHE A 268 5.10 -0.10 9.04
CA PHE A 268 6.26 -0.97 8.95
C PHE A 268 7.41 -0.28 8.21
N LEU A 269 8.58 -0.22 8.84
CA LEU A 269 9.80 0.37 8.31
C LEU A 269 10.88 -0.73 8.24
N ASP A 270 11.19 -1.20 7.04
CA ASP A 270 12.17 -2.25 6.81
C ASP A 270 13.57 -1.69 6.55
N ASP A 271 14.60 -2.43 6.93
CA ASP A 271 16.02 -2.08 6.79
C ASP A 271 16.41 -0.76 7.51
N LEU A 272 15.99 -0.59 8.78
CA LEU A 272 16.28 0.59 9.61
C LEU A 272 17.77 0.89 9.80
N GLN A 273 18.66 -0.05 9.52
CA GLN A 273 20.11 0.21 9.58
C GLN A 273 20.56 1.32 8.60
N TRP A 274 19.72 1.71 7.64
CA TRP A 274 19.99 2.81 6.70
C TRP A 274 19.12 4.05 6.95
N LEU A 275 18.66 4.18 8.20
CA LEU A 275 17.82 5.28 8.64
C LEU A 275 18.59 6.61 8.60
N ASP A 276 18.00 7.63 8.02
CA ASP A 276 18.50 9.00 8.10
C ASP A 276 18.13 9.67 9.44
N ILE A 277 18.96 10.64 9.87
CA ILE A 277 18.80 11.33 11.17
C ILE A 277 17.45 12.05 11.27
N ALA A 278 16.98 12.69 10.18
CA ALA A 278 15.71 13.41 10.20
C ALA A 278 14.52 12.47 10.39
N THR A 279 14.59 11.27 9.82
CA THR A 279 13.58 10.22 10.02
C THR A 279 13.63 9.66 11.44
N LEU A 280 14.82 9.51 12.05
CA LEU A 280 14.95 9.10 13.44
C LEU A 280 14.30 10.11 14.39
N GLU A 281 14.62 11.40 14.24
CA GLU A 281 14.04 12.48 15.04
C GLU A 281 12.50 12.55 14.87
N LEU A 282 12.00 12.25 13.68
CA LEU A 282 10.57 12.14 13.44
C LEU A 282 9.95 10.95 14.20
N ILE A 283 10.58 9.78 14.19
CA ILE A 283 10.12 8.61 14.95
C ILE A 283 10.09 8.93 16.45
N GLU A 284 11.14 9.53 16.99
CA GLU A 284 11.20 9.97 18.38
C GLU A 284 10.06 10.95 18.72
N TYR A 285 9.84 11.94 17.86
CA TYR A 285 8.73 12.89 18.01
C TYR A 285 7.37 12.18 18.07
N LEU A 286 7.12 11.25 17.14
CA LEU A 286 5.86 10.52 17.07
C LEU A 286 5.60 9.65 18.30
N LEU A 287 6.65 9.07 18.88
CA LEU A 287 6.56 8.18 20.04
C LEU A 287 6.42 8.94 21.37
N VAL A 288 7.10 10.07 21.52
CA VAL A 288 7.28 10.73 22.82
C VAL A 288 6.52 12.04 22.94
N GLN A 289 6.54 12.87 21.91
CA GLN A 289 6.06 14.26 21.97
C GLN A 289 4.68 14.46 21.32
N SER A 290 4.17 13.48 20.58
CA SER A 290 2.87 13.60 19.95
C SER A 290 1.74 13.10 20.87
N ASP A 291 0.56 13.69 20.73
CA ASP A 291 -0.67 13.19 21.37
C ASP A 291 -1.29 12.03 20.59
N LEU A 292 -0.53 11.41 19.70
CA LEU A 292 -0.97 10.29 18.89
C LEU A 292 -1.39 9.12 19.77
N ARG A 293 -2.46 8.44 19.32
CA ARG A 293 -2.93 7.17 19.84
C ARG A 293 -3.19 6.24 18.67
N PHE A 294 -3.40 4.98 18.94
CA PHE A 294 -3.74 3.98 17.90
C PHE A 294 -2.70 3.82 16.80
N LEU A 295 -1.43 4.20 17.07
CA LEU A 295 -0.29 4.06 16.16
C LEU A 295 0.71 3.04 16.69
N MET A 296 1.10 2.10 15.83
CA MET A 296 2.21 1.18 16.06
C MET A 296 3.24 1.36 14.95
N LEU A 297 4.49 1.55 15.32
CA LEU A 297 5.63 1.48 14.43
C LEU A 297 6.28 0.10 14.57
N ILE A 298 6.57 -0.55 13.46
CA ILE A 298 7.38 -1.77 13.44
C ILE A 298 8.64 -1.47 12.65
N GLY A 299 9.79 -1.58 13.27
CA GLY A 299 11.08 -1.40 12.63
C GLY A 299 11.82 -2.73 12.47
N ALA A 300 12.25 -3.07 11.27
CA ALA A 300 13.13 -4.22 11.06
C ALA A 300 14.55 -3.77 10.71
N TYR A 301 15.55 -4.38 11.33
CA TYR A 301 16.95 -4.07 11.05
C TYR A 301 17.82 -5.31 11.12
N ARG A 302 19.05 -5.18 10.59
CA ARG A 302 20.07 -6.23 10.66
C ARG A 302 20.99 -5.96 11.84
N ASP A 303 21.06 -6.91 12.75
CA ASP A 303 21.87 -6.81 13.97
C ASP A 303 23.38 -6.84 13.69
N ASP A 304 23.82 -7.35 12.55
CA ASP A 304 25.20 -7.35 12.08
C ASP A 304 25.61 -6.05 11.39
N GLU A 305 24.66 -5.16 11.07
CA GLU A 305 24.91 -3.84 10.45
C GLU A 305 24.67 -2.67 11.43
N VAL A 306 24.27 -2.93 12.69
CA VAL A 306 23.99 -1.94 13.74
C VAL A 306 24.95 -2.17 14.91
N ASP A 307 25.92 -1.28 15.09
CA ASP A 307 26.88 -1.31 16.19
C ASP A 307 26.49 -0.35 17.32
N SER A 308 27.35 -0.21 18.34
CA SER A 308 27.11 0.65 19.52
C SER A 308 27.15 2.16 19.21
N GLU A 309 27.63 2.56 18.02
CA GLU A 309 27.68 3.96 17.58
C GLU A 309 26.53 4.30 16.61
N HIS A 310 25.75 3.28 16.23
CA HIS A 310 24.65 3.47 15.30
C HIS A 310 23.49 4.28 15.93
N PRO A 311 22.85 5.20 15.20
CA PRO A 311 21.76 6.03 15.70
C PRO A 311 20.56 5.26 16.31
N LEU A 312 20.40 3.98 16.01
CA LEU A 312 19.37 3.12 16.58
C LEU A 312 19.69 2.57 17.98
N THR A 313 20.92 2.74 18.46
CA THR A 313 21.37 2.29 19.80
C THR A 313 21.38 3.43 20.78
#